data_a024f4327459ba3b9fb21e3d361b4304
#
_entry.id   a024f4327459ba3b9fb21e3d361b4304
#
_cell.length_a   1.000
_cell.length_b   1.000
_cell.length_c   1.000
_cell.angle_alpha   90.00
_cell.angle_beta   90.00
_cell.angle_gamma   90.00
#
_symmetry.space_group_name_H-M   'P 1'
#
loop_
_entity.id
_entity.type
_entity.pdbx_description
1 polymer ?
#
loop_
_entity_poly.entity_id
_entity_poly.type
_entity_poly.pdbx_seq_one_letter_code
_entity_poly.pdbx_strand_id
1 'polypeptide(L)'
;MPYIMAVDLGGTNCRFAGFTLDKGILSLHRMGKRKTAELPDTGALISACGTALDRHPRTADAFVVGMAGPVADPLKARLTNAPLEVDLTDAGERYGIRS
;
A
#
# COMPACT_ATOMS: atom_id res chain seq x y z
N MET A 1 15.94 -4.32 -10.93
CA MET A 1 14.61 -4.98 -11.01
C MET A 1 13.55 -4.06 -10.45
N PRO A 2 12.43 -3.88 -11.15
CA PRO A 2 11.30 -3.14 -10.57
C PRO A 2 10.80 -3.80 -9.28
N TYR A 3 10.36 -2.97 -8.34
CA TYR A 3 9.79 -3.41 -7.09
C TYR A 3 8.38 -2.88 -6.93
N ILE A 4 7.45 -3.76 -6.60
CA ILE A 4 6.04 -3.42 -6.47
C ILE A 4 5.63 -3.65 -5.03
N MET A 5 5.06 -2.62 -4.41
CA MET A 5 4.43 -2.74 -3.10
C MET A 5 2.93 -2.84 -3.30
N ALA A 6 2.33 -3.85 -2.69
CA ALA A 6 0.90 -4.09 -2.77
C ALA A 6 0.30 -4.14 -1.36
N VAL A 7 -0.86 -3.52 -1.22
CA VAL A 7 -1.60 -3.47 0.03
C VAL A 7 -2.99 -4.03 -0.20
N ASP A 8 -3.38 -5.01 0.62
CA ASP A 8 -4.75 -5.51 0.68
C ASP A 8 -5.37 -4.96 1.96
N LEU A 9 -6.20 -3.95 1.81
CA LEU A 9 -6.75 -3.19 2.92
C LEU A 9 -8.15 -3.69 3.27
N GLY A 10 -8.23 -4.49 4.33
CA GLY A 10 -9.50 -4.95 4.87
C GLY A 10 -9.99 -4.10 6.03
N GLY A 11 -11.23 -4.29 6.46
CA GLY A 11 -11.82 -3.56 7.58
C GLY A 11 -11.13 -3.86 8.92
N THR A 12 -10.60 -5.06 9.09
CA THR A 12 -9.94 -5.52 10.33
C THR A 12 -8.44 -5.61 10.18
N ASN A 13 -7.96 -6.18 9.09
CA ASN A 13 -6.54 -6.41 8.84
C ASN A 13 -6.10 -5.77 7.53
N CYS A 14 -4.87 -5.28 7.53
CA CYS A 14 -4.20 -4.77 6.36
C CYS A 14 -3.00 -5.65 6.08
N ARG A 15 -2.89 -6.19 4.87
CA ARG A 15 -1.79 -7.06 4.45
C ARG A 15 -0.91 -6.35 3.44
N PHE A 16 0.39 -6.55 3.59
CA PHE A 16 1.39 -5.96 2.71
C PHE A 16 2.14 -7.06 1.99
N ALA A 17 2.45 -6.83 0.72
CA ALA A 17 3.29 -7.73 -0.06
C ALA A 17 4.23 -6.93 -0.94
N GLY A 18 5.47 -7.36 -1.00
CA GLY A 18 6.48 -6.81 -1.88
C GLY A 18 6.83 -7.81 -2.96
N PHE A 19 6.89 -7.36 -4.20
CA PHE A 19 7.20 -8.19 -5.36
C PHE A 19 8.34 -7.60 -6.16
N THR A 20 9.19 -8.47 -6.71
CA THR A 20 10.14 -8.08 -7.74
C THR A 20 9.63 -8.56 -9.09
N LEU A 21 9.90 -7.77 -10.13
CA LEU A 21 9.53 -8.12 -11.50
C LEU A 21 10.81 -8.29 -12.31
N ASP A 22 11.04 -9.47 -12.87
CA ASP A 22 12.21 -9.76 -13.69
C ASP A 22 11.79 -10.57 -14.91
N LYS A 23 12.05 -10.04 -16.10
CA LYS A 23 11.74 -10.68 -17.38
C LYS A 23 10.28 -11.13 -17.49
N GLY A 24 9.38 -10.31 -16.99
CA GLY A 24 7.95 -10.59 -16.98
C GLY A 24 7.48 -11.56 -15.89
N ILE A 25 8.38 -11.99 -15.02
CA ILE A 25 8.04 -12.89 -13.92
C ILE A 25 7.95 -12.09 -12.61
N LEU A 26 6.79 -12.17 -11.99
CA LEU A 26 6.52 -11.53 -10.69
C LEU A 26 6.84 -12.51 -9.56
N SER A 27 7.75 -12.12 -8.68
CA SER A 27 8.18 -12.96 -7.56
C SER A 27 7.89 -12.28 -6.24
N LEU A 28 7.28 -13.03 -5.31
CA LEU A 28 7.03 -12.53 -3.96
C LEU A 28 8.35 -12.40 -3.21
N HIS A 29 8.63 -11.19 -2.72
CA HIS A 29 9.84 -10.91 -1.95
C HIS A 29 9.59 -11.02 -0.45
N ARG A 30 8.52 -10.38 0.05
CA ARG A 30 8.24 -10.32 1.48
C ARG A 30 6.76 -10.00 1.72
N MET A 31 6.26 -10.42 2.88
CA MET A 31 4.88 -10.13 3.30
C MET A 31 4.86 -9.61 4.72
N GLY A 32 3.82 -8.86 5.05
CA GLY A 32 3.57 -8.37 6.39
C GLY A 32 2.09 -8.13 6.63
N LYS A 33 1.73 -7.87 7.88
CA LYS A 33 0.34 -7.63 8.28
C LYS A 33 0.29 -6.65 9.44
N ARG A 34 -0.74 -5.80 9.45
CA ARG A 34 -1.08 -4.92 10.55
C ARG A 34 -2.59 -4.88 10.75
N LYS A 35 -3.04 -4.51 11.94
CA LYS A 35 -4.45 -4.25 12.17
C LYS A 35 -4.80 -2.89 11.56
N THR A 36 -5.89 -2.83 10.81
CA THR A 36 -6.34 -1.60 10.16
C THR A 36 -6.57 -0.48 11.18
N ALA A 37 -7.04 -0.82 12.38
CA ALA A 37 -7.27 0.17 13.45
C ALA A 37 -5.98 0.88 13.91
N GLU A 38 -4.81 0.32 13.62
CA GLU A 38 -3.52 0.92 13.96
C GLU A 38 -3.03 1.92 12.92
N LEU A 39 -3.78 2.09 11.82
CA LEU A 39 -3.40 2.93 10.68
C LEU A 39 -4.37 4.10 10.55
N PRO A 40 -4.08 5.24 11.20
CA PRO A 40 -5.04 6.36 11.24
C PRO A 40 -5.15 7.14 9.92
N ASP A 41 -4.14 7.11 9.07
CA ASP A 41 -4.12 7.87 7.84
C ASP A 41 -3.26 7.20 6.75
N THR A 42 -3.24 7.81 5.57
CA THR A 42 -2.48 7.30 4.43
C THR A 42 -0.97 7.25 4.72
N GLY A 43 -0.44 8.26 5.41
CA GLY A 43 0.98 8.28 5.76
C GLY A 43 1.36 7.11 6.65
N ALA A 44 0.52 6.79 7.64
CA ALA A 44 0.74 5.64 8.51
C ALA A 44 0.67 4.32 7.74
N LEU A 45 -0.26 4.21 6.78
CA LEU A 45 -0.39 3.04 5.92
C LEU A 45 0.88 2.80 5.10
N ILE A 46 1.37 3.84 4.43
CA ILE A 46 2.57 3.76 3.58
C ILE A 46 3.81 3.46 4.42
N SER A 47 3.94 4.11 5.56
CA SER A 47 5.05 3.87 6.49
C SER A 47 5.05 2.44 7.03
N ALA A 48 3.88 1.93 7.41
CA ALA A 48 3.73 0.56 7.88
C ALA A 48 4.09 -0.45 6.79
N CYS A 49 3.72 -0.18 5.55
CA CYS A 49 4.08 -1.01 4.40
C CYS A 49 5.59 -1.08 4.24
N GLY A 50 6.28 0.06 4.27
CA GLY A 50 7.73 0.11 4.17
C GLY A 50 8.41 -0.63 5.30
N THR A 51 7.92 -0.49 6.53
CA THR A 51 8.47 -1.19 7.69
C THR A 51 8.26 -2.72 7.57
N ALA A 52 7.06 -3.13 7.18
CA ALA A 52 6.73 -4.55 7.04
C ALA A 52 7.57 -5.23 5.96
N LEU A 53 7.86 -4.52 4.88
CA LEU A 53 8.61 -5.04 3.74
C LEU A 53 10.12 -4.77 3.84
N ASP A 54 10.54 -4.07 4.88
CA ASP A 54 11.93 -3.66 5.11
C ASP A 54 12.52 -2.93 3.89
N ARG A 55 11.70 -2.01 3.33
CA ARG A 55 12.11 -1.16 2.21
C ARG A 55 11.45 0.19 2.32
N HIS A 56 12.20 1.23 1.96
CA HIS A 56 11.63 2.58 1.92
C HIS A 56 10.62 2.67 0.77
N PRO A 57 9.43 3.28 0.97
CA PRO A 57 8.43 3.41 -0.10
C PRO A 57 8.95 4.09 -1.36
N ARG A 58 9.94 4.96 -1.25
CA ARG A 58 10.57 5.61 -2.40
C ARG A 58 11.24 4.63 -3.37
N THR A 59 11.58 3.42 -2.91
CA THR A 59 12.23 2.40 -3.74
C THR A 59 11.23 1.61 -4.58
N ALA A 60 9.93 1.78 -4.34
CA ALA A 60 8.90 1.10 -5.11
C ALA A 60 8.69 1.80 -6.45
N ASP A 61 8.62 1.01 -7.51
CA ASP A 61 8.29 1.49 -8.85
C ASP A 61 6.77 1.58 -9.05
N ALA A 62 6.01 0.81 -8.28
CA ALA A 62 4.56 0.87 -8.27
C ALA A 62 4.03 0.59 -6.87
N PHE A 63 2.92 1.23 -6.53
CA PHE A 63 2.25 1.04 -5.26
C PHE A 63 0.76 0.81 -5.55
N VAL A 64 0.27 -0.37 -5.19
CA VAL A 64 -1.10 -0.79 -5.48
C VAL A 64 -1.85 -1.02 -4.18
N VAL A 65 -3.03 -0.44 -4.08
CA VAL A 65 -3.91 -0.65 -2.93
C VAL A 65 -5.21 -1.27 -3.41
N GLY A 66 -5.48 -2.49 -2.94
CA GLY A 66 -6.76 -3.13 -3.11
C GLY A 66 -7.57 -2.97 -1.83
N MET A 67 -8.86 -2.72 -1.93
CA MET A 67 -9.70 -2.58 -0.77
C MET A 67 -11.14 -3.02 -1.04
N ALA A 68 -11.80 -3.48 0.03
CA ALA A 68 -13.17 -3.93 -0.01
C ALA A 68 -14.10 -2.77 0.30
N GLY A 69 -14.42 -1.98 -0.69
CA GLY A 69 -15.33 -0.84 -0.53
C GLY A 69 -15.53 -0.11 -1.84
N PRO A 70 -16.50 0.79 -1.91
CA PRO A 70 -16.70 1.57 -3.12
C PRO A 70 -15.51 2.51 -3.37
N VAL A 71 -15.03 2.51 -4.61
CA VAL A 71 -13.95 3.38 -5.04
C VAL A 71 -14.49 4.29 -6.14
N ALA A 72 -14.80 5.54 -5.79
CA ALA A 72 -15.27 6.53 -6.75
C ALA A 72 -14.12 7.23 -7.47
N ASP A 73 -12.96 7.30 -6.82
CA ASP A 73 -11.75 7.91 -7.35
C ASP A 73 -10.60 6.93 -7.16
N PRO A 74 -9.83 6.57 -8.21
CA PRO A 74 -8.74 5.60 -8.09
C PRO A 74 -7.61 6.02 -7.14
N LEU A 75 -7.55 7.30 -6.78
CA LEU A 75 -6.55 7.80 -5.84
C LEU A 75 -7.07 8.00 -4.43
N LYS A 76 -8.39 7.86 -4.23
CA LYS A 76 -9.04 8.08 -2.93
C LYS A 76 -10.03 6.97 -2.64
N ALA A 77 -9.96 6.42 -1.45
CA ALA A 77 -10.88 5.37 -1.05
C ALA A 77 -11.07 5.38 0.46
N ARG A 78 -12.25 4.94 0.89
CA ARG A 78 -12.61 4.85 2.31
C ARG A 78 -13.19 3.48 2.60
N LEU A 79 -12.74 2.88 3.70
CA LEU A 79 -13.29 1.62 4.16
C LEU A 79 -14.68 1.82 4.78
N THR A 80 -15.57 0.87 4.52
CA THR A 80 -16.94 0.92 5.04
C THR A 80 -16.98 0.80 6.57
N ASN A 81 -16.10 -0.01 7.15
CA ASN A 81 -16.13 -0.35 8.56
C ASN A 81 -14.91 0.14 9.36
N ALA A 82 -14.16 1.09 8.83
CA ALA A 82 -12.98 1.63 9.48
C ALA A 82 -12.84 3.12 9.19
N PRO A 83 -12.23 3.90 10.12
CA PRO A 83 -12.10 5.35 9.92
C PRO A 83 -11.03 5.73 8.88
N LEU A 84 -10.22 4.80 8.45
CA LEU A 84 -9.14 5.06 7.52
C LEU A 84 -9.67 5.47 6.15
N GLU A 85 -9.22 6.62 5.67
CA GLU A 85 -9.42 7.07 4.31
C GLU A 85 -8.05 7.09 3.61
N VAL A 86 -7.97 6.41 2.48
CA VAL A 86 -6.72 6.35 1.70
C VAL A 86 -6.78 7.40 0.60
N ASP A 87 -5.85 8.33 0.63
CA ASP A 87 -5.71 9.39 -0.36
C ASP A 87 -4.30 9.36 -0.93
N LEU A 88 -4.16 8.95 -2.18
CA LEU A 88 -2.89 8.82 -2.87
C LEU A 88 -2.64 9.96 -3.87
N THR A 89 -3.47 11.02 -3.83
CA THR A 89 -3.42 12.13 -4.79
C THR A 89 -2.01 12.73 -4.91
N ASP A 90 -1.34 12.96 -3.78
CA ASP A 90 0.00 13.53 -3.75
C ASP A 90 1.05 12.55 -3.21
N ALA A 91 0.82 11.25 -3.38
CA ALA A 91 1.71 10.21 -2.88
C ALA A 91 3.13 10.30 -3.46
N GLY A 92 3.25 10.64 -4.73
CA GLY A 92 4.55 10.79 -5.37
C GLY A 92 5.36 11.91 -4.75
N GLU A 93 4.70 13.02 -4.42
CA GLU A 93 5.32 14.21 -3.86
C GLU A 93 5.64 14.04 -2.37
N ARG A 94 4.66 13.57 -1.58
CA ARG A 94 4.80 13.45 -0.12
C ARG A 94 5.61 12.23 0.31
N TYR A 95 5.47 11.11 -0.39
CA TYR A 95 6.03 9.83 0.04
C TYR A 95 7.06 9.27 -0.93
N GLY A 96 7.27 9.92 -2.07
CA GLY A 96 8.23 9.48 -3.07
C GLY A 96 7.79 8.28 -3.89
N ILE A 97 6.49 7.99 -3.92
CA ILE A 97 5.92 6.88 -4.70
C ILE A 97 5.84 7.30 -6.16
N ARG A 98 6.29 6.44 -7.07
CA ARG A 98 6.35 6.76 -8.51
C ARG A 98 5.06 6.50 -9.25
N SER A 99 4.30 5.50 -8.86
CA SER A 99 3.01 5.21 -9.49
C SER A 99 2.23 4.15 -8.73
#